data_9ec30168ecc47aed0a4a9690d632e9fa
#
_entry.id   9ec30168ecc47aed0a4a9690d632e9fa
#
_cell.length_a   1.000
_cell.length_b   1.000
_cell.length_c   1.000
_cell.angle_alpha   90.00
_cell.angle_beta   90.00
_cell.angle_gamma   90.00
#
_symmetry.space_group_name_H-M   'P 1'
#
loop_
_entity.id
_entity.type
_entity.pdbx_description
1 polymer ?
#
loop_
_entity_poly.entity_id
_entity_poly.type
_entity_poly.pdbx_seq_one_letter_code
_entity_poly.pdbx_strand_id
1 'polypeptide(L)'
;KRMKLDRFNFYTVNNSKSDEHDVLRRSLLPSLLFSLSKNTHEEYPQKLFEIGQIFVPEKENFEKWSLCCVSAFNGVTFSEIKAVLQTLMEICFNTEFETMPSENSLFISGRSANIVCKGNPIGQIGEISPLLIDSFKLKMPVAAFELDLTELLQI
;
A
#
# COMPACT_ATOMS: atom_id res chain seq x y z
N LYS A 1 -2.90 11.88 10.82
CA LYS A 1 -3.85 13.02 10.57
C LYS A 1 -4.16 13.24 9.08
N ARG A 2 -3.31 12.81 8.14
CA ARG A 2 -3.50 13.02 6.68
C ARG A 2 -4.47 12.01 6.05
N MET A 3 -4.55 10.81 6.59
CA MET A 3 -5.64 9.87 6.30
C MET A 3 -6.59 9.94 7.48
N LYS A 4 -7.87 10.26 7.25
CA LYS A 4 -8.92 10.24 8.28
C LYS A 4 -9.22 8.77 8.66
N LEU A 5 -8.29 8.14 9.37
CA LEU A 5 -8.46 6.81 9.92
C LEU A 5 -9.00 6.96 11.36
N ASP A 6 -10.03 6.19 11.69
CA ASP A 6 -10.55 6.14 13.05
C ASP A 6 -9.46 5.69 14.02
N ARG A 7 -9.13 6.54 15.00
CA ARG A 7 -8.08 6.28 16.00
C ARG A 7 -8.41 5.10 16.93
N PHE A 8 -9.65 4.65 16.97
CA PHE A 8 -10.10 3.62 17.89
C PHE A 8 -9.57 2.21 17.60
N ASN A 9 -9.00 1.98 16.41
CA ASN A 9 -8.50 0.67 15.96
C ASN A 9 -6.97 0.65 15.76
N PHE A 10 -6.21 1.44 16.53
CA PHE A 10 -4.75 1.43 16.49
C PHE A 10 -4.16 1.12 17.85
N TYR A 11 -3.08 0.34 17.87
CA TYR A 11 -2.22 0.23 19.04
C TYR A 11 -1.39 1.49 19.19
N THR A 12 -1.48 2.13 20.34
CA THR A 12 -0.65 3.30 20.69
C THR A 12 0.60 2.85 21.43
N VAL A 13 1.73 3.46 21.10
CA VAL A 13 2.99 3.22 21.81
C VAL A 13 3.05 4.15 23.02
N ASN A 14 3.12 3.59 24.22
CA ASN A 14 3.34 4.39 25.44
C ASN A 14 4.74 5.02 25.42
N ASN A 15 4.81 6.34 25.66
CA ASN A 15 6.05 7.12 25.67
C ASN A 15 6.76 7.22 24.29
N SER A 16 6.00 7.40 23.22
CA SER A 16 6.53 7.74 21.92
C SER A 16 7.40 9.01 21.99
N LYS A 17 8.59 8.97 21.35
CA LYS A 17 9.50 10.13 21.28
C LYS A 17 9.01 11.25 20.38
N SER A 18 7.94 11.04 19.60
CA SER A 18 7.32 12.05 18.74
C SER A 18 5.83 11.81 18.58
N ASP A 19 5.04 12.88 18.55
CA ASP A 19 3.59 12.85 18.30
C ASP A 19 3.21 12.34 16.89
N GLU A 20 4.18 12.18 16.01
CA GLU A 20 3.98 11.70 14.63
C GLU A 20 4.01 10.16 14.52
N HIS A 21 4.57 9.47 15.52
CA HIS A 21 4.76 8.01 15.54
C HIS A 21 4.25 7.36 16.82
N ASP A 22 3.08 7.78 17.27
CA ASP A 22 2.42 7.28 18.47
C ASP A 22 1.57 6.02 18.26
N VAL A 23 1.42 5.57 17.01
CA VAL A 23 0.60 4.42 16.64
C VAL A 23 1.36 3.40 15.78
N LEU A 24 1.08 2.11 16.02
CA LEU A 24 1.60 1.05 15.17
C LEU A 24 0.88 1.08 13.81
N ARG A 25 1.65 0.99 12.74
CA ARG A 25 1.15 1.09 11.37
C ARG A 25 0.35 -0.15 10.97
N ARG A 26 -0.79 0.06 10.30
CA ARG A 26 -1.65 -0.99 9.73
C ARG A 26 -1.40 -1.24 8.23
N SER A 27 -0.59 -0.41 7.60
CA SER A 27 -0.28 -0.42 6.17
C SER A 27 1.05 0.30 5.95
N LEU A 28 1.78 -0.10 4.93
CA LEU A 28 3.03 0.55 4.49
C LEU A 28 2.76 1.73 3.53
N LEU A 29 1.61 1.72 2.85
CA LEU A 29 1.27 2.73 1.84
C LEU A 29 1.38 4.17 2.36
N PRO A 30 0.89 4.55 3.56
CA PRO A 30 1.08 5.91 4.07
C PRO A 30 2.53 6.33 4.23
N SER A 31 3.40 5.40 4.62
CA SER A 31 4.85 5.66 4.77
C SER A 31 5.49 5.95 3.42
N LEU A 32 5.15 5.18 2.39
CA LEU A 32 5.66 5.39 1.03
C LEU A 32 5.13 6.69 0.41
N LEU A 33 3.85 7.02 0.58
CA LEU A 33 3.29 8.31 0.14
C LEU A 33 3.96 9.49 0.85
N PHE A 34 4.27 9.33 2.14
CA PHE A 34 5.03 10.35 2.88
C PHE A 34 6.44 10.49 2.33
N SER A 35 7.14 9.40 2.02
CA SER A 35 8.46 9.42 1.39
C SER A 35 8.45 10.12 0.04
N LEU A 36 7.47 9.81 -0.83
CA LEU A 36 7.27 10.54 -2.09
C LEU A 36 7.05 12.04 -1.86
N SER A 37 6.30 12.42 -0.83
CA SER A 37 6.05 13.83 -0.50
C SER A 37 7.31 14.61 -0.08
N LYS A 38 8.31 13.90 0.41
CA LYS A 38 9.63 14.49 0.77
C LYS A 38 10.58 14.55 -0.42
N ASN A 39 10.37 13.68 -1.42
CA ASN A 39 11.24 13.55 -2.59
C ASN A 39 10.70 14.29 -3.82
N THR A 40 9.89 15.33 -3.63
CA THR A 40 9.28 16.09 -4.75
C THR A 40 10.27 16.90 -5.59
N HIS A 41 11.52 16.98 -5.17
CA HIS A 41 12.64 17.61 -5.88
C HIS A 41 13.44 16.65 -6.76
N GLU A 42 13.22 15.33 -6.57
CA GLU A 42 13.85 14.31 -7.38
C GLU A 42 13.11 14.11 -8.73
N GLU A 43 13.83 13.59 -9.71
CA GLU A 43 13.29 13.33 -11.04
C GLU A 43 12.24 12.20 -11.04
N TYR A 44 11.31 12.26 -11.99
CA TYR A 44 10.31 11.23 -12.25
C TYR A 44 10.74 10.38 -13.46
N PRO A 45 10.37 9.09 -13.52
CA PRO A 45 9.49 8.34 -12.61
C PRO A 45 10.14 7.98 -11.26
N GLN A 46 9.38 8.12 -10.17
CA GLN A 46 9.80 7.64 -8.85
C GLN A 46 9.09 6.33 -8.55
N LYS A 47 9.85 5.29 -8.22
CA LYS A 47 9.35 3.97 -7.84
C LYS A 47 9.96 3.58 -6.51
N LEU A 48 9.12 3.33 -5.51
CA LEU A 48 9.54 2.96 -4.17
C LEU A 48 8.85 1.67 -3.74
N PHE A 49 9.55 0.88 -2.94
CA PHE A 49 8.94 -0.25 -2.25
C PHE A 49 9.43 -0.33 -0.80
N GLU A 50 8.65 -0.96 0.02
CA GLU A 50 9.00 -1.28 1.40
C GLU A 50 8.49 -2.67 1.75
N ILE A 51 9.31 -3.43 2.47
CA ILE A 51 8.91 -4.66 3.15
C ILE A 51 9.02 -4.41 4.64
N GLY A 52 7.97 -4.70 5.39
CA GLY A 52 7.98 -4.46 6.83
C GLY A 52 6.78 -5.03 7.55
N GLN A 53 6.85 -4.98 8.87
CA GLN A 53 5.75 -5.42 9.72
C GLN A 53 4.65 -4.35 9.80
N ILE A 54 3.42 -4.83 9.76
CA ILE A 54 2.20 -4.07 10.03
C ILE A 54 1.43 -4.75 11.15
N PHE A 55 0.52 -4.02 11.79
CA PHE A 55 -0.21 -4.47 12.97
C PHE A 55 -1.71 -4.39 12.72
N VAL A 56 -2.39 -5.53 12.73
CA VAL A 56 -3.83 -5.66 12.46
C VAL A 56 -4.56 -6.10 13.73
N PRO A 57 -5.14 -5.18 14.50
CA PRO A 57 -5.66 -5.45 15.86
C PRO A 57 -6.78 -6.50 15.95
N GLU A 58 -7.44 -6.78 14.82
CA GLU A 58 -8.65 -7.61 14.79
C GLU A 58 -8.38 -9.10 14.57
N LYS A 59 -7.09 -9.51 14.48
CA LYS A 59 -6.69 -10.91 14.24
C LYS A 59 -5.91 -11.47 15.42
N GLU A 60 -5.99 -12.79 15.64
CA GLU A 60 -5.21 -13.49 16.68
C GLU A 60 -3.71 -13.27 16.51
N ASN A 61 -3.22 -13.25 15.27
CA ASN A 61 -1.87 -12.83 14.92
C ASN A 61 -1.92 -11.38 14.47
N PHE A 62 -1.72 -10.45 15.39
CA PHE A 62 -1.79 -9.02 15.13
C PHE A 62 -0.62 -8.47 14.31
N GLU A 63 0.50 -9.20 14.21
CA GLU A 63 1.66 -8.85 13.40
C GLU A 63 1.65 -9.58 12.06
N LYS A 64 1.86 -8.83 10.97
CA LYS A 64 1.96 -9.37 9.63
C LYS A 64 3.11 -8.74 8.87
N TRP A 65 3.76 -9.51 8.01
CA TRP A 65 4.67 -8.99 7.02
C TRP A 65 3.91 -8.49 5.79
N SER A 66 4.21 -7.27 5.40
CA SER A 66 3.62 -6.63 4.21
C SER A 66 4.72 -6.19 3.24
N LEU A 67 4.39 -6.18 1.96
CA LEU A 67 5.17 -5.56 0.89
C LEU A 67 4.28 -4.54 0.19
N CYS A 68 4.71 -3.30 0.15
CA CYS A 68 4.04 -2.25 -0.59
C CYS A 68 4.97 -1.68 -1.67
N CYS A 69 4.41 -1.41 -2.84
CA CYS A 69 5.10 -0.76 -3.95
C CYS A 69 4.27 0.42 -4.46
N VAL A 70 4.93 1.53 -4.76
CA VAL A 70 4.32 2.71 -5.37
C VAL A 70 5.11 3.14 -6.60
N SER A 71 4.39 3.58 -7.63
CA SER A 71 4.93 4.20 -8.83
C SER A 71 4.31 5.57 -9.01
N ALA A 72 5.12 6.62 -9.12
CA ALA A 72 4.71 8.01 -9.25
C ALA A 72 5.31 8.62 -10.52
N PHE A 73 4.48 8.99 -11.48
CA PHE A 73 4.86 9.73 -12.71
C PHE A 73 3.63 10.13 -13.49
N ASN A 74 3.79 11.04 -14.44
CA ASN A 74 2.70 11.50 -15.29
C ASN A 74 2.17 10.36 -16.18
N GLY A 75 0.89 10.04 -16.06
CA GLY A 75 0.26 8.96 -16.83
C GLY A 75 0.45 7.56 -16.27
N VAL A 76 0.86 7.42 -14.99
CA VAL A 76 0.84 6.12 -14.30
C VAL A 76 -0.57 5.54 -14.29
N THR A 77 -0.70 4.24 -14.55
CA THR A 77 -1.98 3.54 -14.68
C THR A 77 -2.02 2.28 -13.82
N PHE A 78 -3.24 1.77 -13.61
CA PHE A 78 -3.47 0.46 -13.01
C PHE A 78 -2.70 -0.66 -13.74
N SER A 79 -2.65 -0.61 -15.08
CA SER A 79 -1.97 -1.65 -15.88
C SER A 79 -0.46 -1.67 -15.65
N GLU A 80 0.17 -0.51 -15.47
CA GLU A 80 1.60 -0.45 -15.21
C GLU A 80 1.98 -0.99 -13.84
N ILE A 81 1.23 -0.63 -12.80
CA ILE A 81 1.51 -1.16 -11.46
C ILE A 81 1.17 -2.65 -11.38
N LYS A 82 0.16 -3.12 -12.14
CA LYS A 82 -0.17 -4.55 -12.27
C LYS A 82 0.95 -5.33 -12.96
N ALA A 83 1.61 -4.77 -13.97
CA ALA A 83 2.75 -5.40 -14.63
C ALA A 83 3.95 -5.58 -13.67
N VAL A 84 4.20 -4.59 -12.80
CA VAL A 84 5.20 -4.72 -11.73
C VAL A 84 4.85 -5.85 -10.76
N LEU A 85 3.59 -5.90 -10.33
CA LEU A 85 3.10 -6.97 -9.46
C LEU A 85 3.24 -8.34 -10.14
N GLN A 86 2.87 -8.45 -11.42
CA GLN A 86 2.96 -9.71 -12.16
C GLN A 86 4.40 -10.21 -12.22
N THR A 87 5.34 -9.33 -12.56
CA THR A 87 6.77 -9.67 -12.57
C THR A 87 7.27 -10.12 -11.20
N LEU A 88 6.84 -9.45 -10.13
CA LEU A 88 7.18 -9.83 -8.76
C LEU A 88 6.64 -11.23 -8.42
N MET A 89 5.37 -11.51 -8.73
CA MET A 89 4.72 -12.78 -8.43
C MET A 89 5.36 -13.94 -9.20
N GLU A 90 5.68 -13.73 -10.47
CA GLU A 90 6.36 -14.73 -11.30
C GLU A 90 7.78 -15.03 -10.83
N ILE A 91 8.61 -13.98 -10.64
CA ILE A 91 10.04 -14.16 -10.35
C ILE A 91 10.30 -14.56 -8.91
N CYS A 92 9.62 -13.94 -7.95
CA CYS A 92 9.92 -14.14 -6.53
C CYS A 92 9.10 -15.26 -5.89
N PHE A 93 7.87 -15.49 -6.35
CA PHE A 93 6.96 -16.44 -5.72
C PHE A 93 6.58 -17.61 -6.64
N ASN A 94 6.91 -17.54 -7.92
CA ASN A 94 6.57 -18.56 -8.94
C ASN A 94 5.08 -18.96 -8.86
N THR A 95 4.20 -17.95 -8.75
CA THR A 95 2.77 -18.17 -8.59
C THR A 95 1.96 -17.13 -9.39
N GLU A 96 0.75 -17.54 -9.78
CA GLU A 96 -0.22 -16.69 -10.47
C GLU A 96 -1.18 -16.04 -9.46
N PHE A 97 -1.80 -14.94 -9.88
CA PHE A 97 -2.81 -14.23 -9.12
C PHE A 97 -3.93 -13.72 -10.02
N GLU A 98 -5.05 -13.46 -9.42
CA GLU A 98 -6.20 -12.80 -10.05
C GLU A 98 -6.43 -11.42 -9.44
N THR A 99 -7.08 -10.53 -10.19
CA THR A 99 -7.53 -9.25 -9.68
C THR A 99 -9.05 -9.18 -9.71
N MET A 100 -9.67 -8.99 -8.54
CA MET A 100 -11.12 -8.83 -8.41
C MET A 100 -11.45 -7.36 -8.15
N PRO A 101 -12.29 -6.71 -8.97
CA PRO A 101 -12.68 -5.31 -8.74
C PRO A 101 -13.12 -5.08 -7.30
N SER A 102 -12.65 -3.99 -6.70
CA SER A 102 -13.00 -3.62 -5.32
C SER A 102 -13.17 -2.12 -5.20
N GLU A 103 -14.01 -1.70 -4.28
CA GLU A 103 -14.16 -0.28 -3.92
C GLU A 103 -13.43 -0.03 -2.60
N ASN A 104 -12.46 0.87 -2.66
CA ASN A 104 -11.69 1.30 -1.50
C ASN A 104 -11.42 2.80 -1.63
N SER A 105 -11.70 3.56 -0.58
CA SER A 105 -11.53 5.03 -0.55
C SER A 105 -10.08 5.51 -0.74
N LEU A 106 -9.09 4.63 -0.62
CA LEU A 106 -7.69 4.94 -0.89
C LEU A 106 -7.41 5.11 -2.38
N PHE A 107 -8.22 4.48 -3.23
CA PHE A 107 -8.05 4.42 -4.67
C PHE A 107 -9.16 5.14 -5.43
N ILE A 108 -8.94 5.36 -6.71
CA ILE A 108 -9.95 5.87 -7.63
C ILE A 108 -10.99 4.78 -7.85
N SER A 109 -12.29 5.12 -7.71
CA SER A 109 -13.39 4.22 -8.01
C SER A 109 -13.30 3.66 -9.43
N GLY A 110 -13.49 2.34 -9.56
CA GLY A 110 -13.34 1.62 -10.82
C GLY A 110 -11.89 1.39 -11.29
N ARG A 111 -10.88 1.81 -10.51
CA ARG A 111 -9.46 1.62 -10.80
C ARG A 111 -8.72 0.95 -9.65
N SER A 112 -9.40 0.08 -8.93
CA SER A 112 -8.86 -0.69 -7.83
C SER A 112 -9.38 -2.13 -7.83
N ALA A 113 -8.59 -3.02 -7.26
CA ALA A 113 -8.92 -4.43 -7.15
C ALA A 113 -8.30 -5.06 -5.90
N ASN A 114 -8.92 -6.12 -5.41
CA ASN A 114 -8.29 -7.06 -4.51
C ASN A 114 -7.38 -8.00 -5.32
N ILE A 115 -6.22 -8.32 -4.77
CA ILE A 115 -5.30 -9.31 -5.30
C ILE A 115 -5.63 -10.64 -4.63
N VAL A 116 -5.90 -11.66 -5.46
CA VAL A 116 -6.32 -12.99 -4.98
C VAL A 116 -5.34 -14.03 -5.51
N CYS A 117 -4.81 -14.87 -4.64
CA CYS A 117 -3.93 -15.99 -4.99
C CYS A 117 -4.51 -17.28 -4.45
N LYS A 118 -4.69 -18.28 -5.31
CA LYS A 118 -5.30 -19.60 -4.97
C LYS A 118 -6.62 -19.46 -4.18
N GLY A 119 -7.43 -18.45 -4.52
CA GLY A 119 -8.71 -18.18 -3.88
C GLY A 119 -8.64 -17.34 -2.59
N ASN A 120 -7.45 -17.02 -2.08
CA ASN A 120 -7.25 -16.22 -0.86
C ASN A 120 -6.94 -14.76 -1.21
N PRO A 121 -7.59 -13.78 -0.56
CA PRO A 121 -7.25 -12.38 -0.72
C PRO A 121 -5.91 -12.09 -0.04
N ILE A 122 -4.91 -11.67 -0.82
CA ILE A 122 -3.55 -11.41 -0.35
C ILE A 122 -3.15 -9.94 -0.43
N GLY A 123 -4.03 -9.05 -0.87
CA GLY A 123 -3.68 -7.64 -0.96
C GLY A 123 -4.62 -6.80 -1.80
N GLN A 124 -4.17 -5.59 -2.09
CA GLN A 124 -4.91 -4.61 -2.88
C GLN A 124 -3.99 -3.89 -3.86
N ILE A 125 -4.55 -3.45 -4.99
CA ILE A 125 -3.87 -2.73 -6.07
C ILE A 125 -4.79 -1.65 -6.61
N GLY A 126 -4.23 -0.49 -7.00
CA GLY A 126 -5.03 0.56 -7.62
C GLY A 126 -4.28 1.87 -7.89
N GLU A 127 -4.97 2.81 -8.53
CA GLU A 127 -4.54 4.19 -8.68
C GLU A 127 -5.00 5.00 -7.46
N ILE A 128 -4.07 5.71 -6.81
CA ILE A 128 -4.33 6.46 -5.58
C ILE A 128 -5.33 7.59 -5.84
N SER A 129 -6.31 7.74 -4.95
CA SER A 129 -7.35 8.76 -5.08
C SER A 129 -6.77 10.18 -5.07
N PRO A 130 -7.34 11.12 -5.86
CA PRO A 130 -6.91 12.53 -5.87
C PRO A 130 -6.92 13.18 -4.49
N LEU A 131 -7.86 12.80 -3.62
CA LEU A 131 -7.92 13.31 -2.25
C LEU A 131 -6.68 12.95 -1.43
N LEU A 132 -6.10 11.76 -1.64
CA LEU A 132 -4.85 11.38 -0.98
C LEU A 132 -3.65 12.07 -1.64
N ILE A 133 -3.61 12.16 -2.97
CA ILE A 133 -2.57 12.91 -3.69
C ILE A 133 -2.47 14.33 -3.13
N ASP A 134 -3.58 15.03 -3.00
CA ASP A 134 -3.64 16.39 -2.46
C ASP A 134 -3.25 16.44 -0.97
N SER A 135 -3.73 15.49 -0.15
CA SER A 135 -3.45 15.46 1.29
C SER A 135 -1.97 15.24 1.61
N PHE A 136 -1.27 14.47 0.79
CA PHE A 136 0.18 14.26 0.87
C PHE A 136 0.99 15.31 0.09
N LYS A 137 0.32 16.22 -0.64
CA LYS A 137 0.95 17.24 -1.49
C LYS A 137 1.87 16.64 -2.56
N LEU A 138 1.44 15.55 -3.15
CA LEU A 138 2.16 14.90 -4.23
C LEU A 138 1.96 15.67 -5.53
N LYS A 139 3.01 15.74 -6.36
CA LYS A 139 2.98 16.47 -7.64
C LYS A 139 2.51 15.62 -8.82
N MET A 140 2.58 14.30 -8.68
CA MET A 140 2.26 13.35 -9.73
C MET A 140 1.20 12.36 -9.27
N PRO A 141 0.40 11.81 -10.18
CA PRO A 141 -0.45 10.67 -9.87
C PRO A 141 0.41 9.47 -9.42
N VAL A 142 -0.17 8.63 -8.59
CA VAL A 142 0.49 7.46 -8.01
C VAL A 142 -0.40 6.24 -8.19
N ALA A 143 0.20 5.13 -8.58
CA ALA A 143 -0.41 3.81 -8.50
C ALA A 143 0.37 2.94 -7.51
N ALA A 144 -0.32 2.05 -6.81
CA ALA A 144 0.25 1.26 -5.74
C ALA A 144 -0.35 -0.14 -5.65
N PHE A 145 0.41 -1.06 -5.08
CA PHE A 145 -0.13 -2.29 -4.50
C PHE A 145 0.47 -2.55 -3.12
N GLU A 146 -0.27 -3.25 -2.29
CA GLU A 146 0.20 -3.75 -1.00
C GLU A 146 -0.22 -5.20 -0.83
N LEU A 147 0.76 -6.08 -0.50
CA LEU A 147 0.60 -7.52 -0.33
C LEU A 147 0.76 -7.92 1.13
N ASP A 148 -0.07 -8.83 1.61
CA ASP A 148 0.11 -9.57 2.85
C ASP A 148 1.07 -10.75 2.56
N LEU A 149 2.34 -10.58 2.90
CA LEU A 149 3.34 -11.63 2.70
C LEU A 149 3.15 -12.81 3.66
N THR A 150 2.53 -12.58 4.82
CA THR A 150 2.24 -13.65 5.78
C THR A 150 1.24 -14.64 5.20
N GLU A 151 0.18 -14.14 4.56
CA GLU A 151 -0.80 -15.00 3.86
C GLU A 151 -0.18 -15.61 2.59
N LEU A 152 0.53 -14.83 1.78
CA LEU A 152 1.11 -15.30 0.52
C LEU A 152 2.10 -16.46 0.72
N LEU A 153 2.90 -16.43 1.79
CA LEU A 153 3.90 -17.46 2.06
C LEU A 153 3.32 -18.74 2.71
N GLN A 154 2.03 -18.74 3.07
CA GLN A 154 1.31 -19.91 3.62
C GLN A 154 0.52 -20.67 2.55
N ILE A 155 0.39 -20.12 1.37
CA ILE A 155 -0.35 -20.68 0.24
C ILE A 155 0.57 -21.51 -0.68
#